data_a49943b09b55d6c5c5db4b9de6568598
#
_entry.id   a49943b09b55d6c5c5db4b9de6568598
#
_cell.length_a   1.000
_cell.length_b   1.000
_cell.length_c   1.000
_cell.angle_alpha   90.00
_cell.angle_beta   90.00
_cell.angle_gamma   90.00
#
_symmetry.space_group_name_H-M   'P 1'
#
loop_
_entity.id
_entity.type
_entity.pdbx_description
1 polymer ?
#
loop_
_entity_poly.entity_id
_entity_poly.type
_entity_poly.pdbx_seq_one_letter_code
_entity_poly.pdbx_strand_id
1 'polypeptide(L)'
;MTYSHLEHANDLEPSVGHHHLLEKCPIHREESFDPPFFVVSRHEDVLSMVTDPGLWQNGDGPGVFHQVGGVLGSADDPDHRRQRKVLQDGFRPATIDALAPRVETIGRELWERSFSADGEGDFVRLFAFPFPAIVIAEMLGVRPEDRDRFGQWSDDIVNGLGGGDLRLVERANEGIHALIDDLVAERRSILESGGEPNDDLV
;
A
#
# COMPACT_ATOMS: atom_id res chain seq x y z
N MET A 1 15.60 26.78 -4.65
CA MET A 1 14.44 26.55 -3.79
C MET A 1 14.44 25.07 -3.53
N THR A 2 14.49 24.64 -2.30
CA THR A 2 14.48 23.22 -1.96
C THR A 2 13.01 22.75 -1.99
N TYR A 3 12.71 21.69 -2.70
CA TYR A 3 11.37 21.07 -2.68
C TYR A 3 11.13 20.42 -1.32
N SER A 4 9.99 20.69 -0.71
CA SER A 4 9.54 19.98 0.47
C SER A 4 8.11 19.49 0.25
N HIS A 5 7.93 18.17 0.27
CA HIS A 5 6.61 17.53 0.20
C HIS A 5 5.84 17.65 1.53
N LEU A 6 6.52 18.06 2.60
CA LEU A 6 5.96 18.20 3.95
C LEU A 6 5.51 19.63 4.28
N GLU A 7 5.91 20.64 3.48
CA GLU A 7 5.50 22.03 3.71
C GLU A 7 4.18 22.34 3.01
N HIS A 8 3.09 22.26 3.75
CA HIS A 8 1.77 22.63 3.29
C HIS A 8 1.32 23.95 3.90
N ALA A 9 0.59 24.77 3.13
CA ALA A 9 -0.04 25.99 3.65
C ALA A 9 -1.20 25.64 4.61
N ASN A 10 -1.88 24.53 4.34
CA ASN A 10 -2.92 23.89 5.15
C ASN A 10 -3.13 22.45 4.63
N ASP A 11 -3.95 21.68 5.32
CA ASP A 11 -4.20 20.27 4.99
C ASP A 11 -4.97 20.02 3.67
N LEU A 12 -5.49 21.08 3.05
CA LEU A 12 -6.29 21.01 1.82
C LEU A 12 -5.53 21.49 0.59
N GLU A 13 -4.34 22.08 0.77
CA GLU A 13 -3.55 22.64 -0.31
C GLU A 13 -2.29 21.78 -0.58
N PRO A 14 -1.85 21.68 -1.84
CA PRO A 14 -0.54 21.11 -2.14
C PRO A 14 0.58 21.90 -1.44
N SER A 15 1.76 21.28 -1.31
CA SER A 15 2.91 21.99 -0.76
C SER A 15 3.19 23.29 -1.52
N VAL A 16 3.61 24.32 -0.79
CA VAL A 16 3.84 25.68 -1.35
C VAL A 16 4.81 25.62 -2.55
N GLY A 17 5.83 24.75 -2.48
CA GLY A 17 6.77 24.53 -3.57
C GLY A 17 6.16 23.95 -4.84
N HIS A 18 5.04 23.23 -4.74
CA HIS A 18 4.42 22.55 -5.87
C HIS A 18 3.91 23.52 -6.96
N HIS A 19 3.27 24.59 -6.57
CA HIS A 19 2.83 25.63 -7.52
C HIS A 19 4.02 26.25 -8.28
N HIS A 20 5.12 26.52 -7.57
CA HIS A 20 6.34 27.01 -8.20
C HIS A 20 6.91 26.01 -9.20
N LEU A 21 6.96 24.74 -8.85
CA LEU A 21 7.45 23.68 -9.74
C LEU A 21 6.58 23.59 -11.01
N LEU A 22 5.29 23.60 -10.87
CA LEU A 22 4.32 23.53 -11.99
C LEU A 22 4.53 24.67 -12.98
N GLU A 23 4.74 25.90 -12.50
CA GLU A 23 4.83 27.09 -13.33
C GLU A 23 6.23 27.33 -13.89
N LYS A 24 7.27 27.12 -13.11
CA LYS A 24 8.65 27.59 -13.39
C LYS A 24 9.66 26.49 -13.63
N CYS A 25 9.48 25.31 -13.02
CA CYS A 25 10.45 24.23 -13.06
C CYS A 25 9.76 22.86 -13.00
N PRO A 26 9.01 22.47 -14.05
CA PRO A 26 8.18 21.27 -14.02
C PRO A 26 8.96 19.96 -13.91
N ILE A 27 10.25 19.98 -14.20
CA ILE A 27 11.21 18.89 -13.93
C ILE A 27 12.31 19.47 -13.06
N HIS A 28 12.22 19.26 -11.76
CA HIS A 28 13.14 19.79 -10.77
C HIS A 28 14.06 18.71 -10.24
N ARG A 29 15.37 18.98 -10.24
CA ARG A 29 16.36 18.10 -9.61
C ARG A 29 16.52 18.49 -8.14
N GLU A 30 16.20 17.54 -7.25
CA GLU A 30 16.34 17.71 -5.80
C GLU A 30 17.68 17.15 -5.33
N GLU A 31 18.54 18.05 -4.85
CA GLU A 31 19.93 17.76 -4.46
C GLU A 31 20.07 17.45 -2.96
N SER A 32 19.02 17.62 -2.17
CA SER A 32 19.08 17.42 -0.71
C SER A 32 19.10 15.96 -0.28
N PHE A 33 18.94 15.04 -1.24
CA PHE A 33 18.98 13.60 -1.04
C PHE A 33 20.23 12.97 -1.68
N ASP A 34 20.65 11.82 -1.17
CA ASP A 34 21.72 11.02 -1.74
C ASP A 34 21.20 9.60 -2.03
N PRO A 35 21.10 9.18 -3.30
CA PRO A 35 21.31 9.99 -4.51
C PRO A 35 20.26 11.07 -4.71
N PRO A 36 20.57 12.13 -5.48
CA PRO A 36 19.58 13.13 -5.87
C PRO A 36 18.53 12.54 -6.80
N PHE A 37 17.31 13.08 -6.75
CA PHE A 37 16.21 12.62 -7.59
C PHE A 37 15.54 13.78 -8.34
N PHE A 38 14.64 13.45 -9.26
CA PHE A 38 13.86 14.43 -10.00
C PHE A 38 12.41 14.44 -9.55
N VAL A 39 11.88 15.64 -9.32
CA VAL A 39 10.44 15.87 -9.09
C VAL A 39 9.82 16.30 -10.42
N VAL A 40 8.85 15.55 -10.90
CA VAL A 40 8.12 15.85 -12.13
C VAL A 40 6.68 16.26 -11.75
N SER A 41 6.24 17.43 -12.20
CA SER A 41 5.01 18.04 -11.72
C SER A 41 3.92 18.25 -12.78
N ARG A 42 4.25 18.33 -14.08
CA ARG A 42 3.25 18.48 -15.12
C ARG A 42 2.56 17.16 -15.42
N HIS A 43 1.25 17.19 -15.58
CA HIS A 43 0.44 16.01 -15.91
C HIS A 43 0.94 15.27 -17.17
N GLU A 44 1.27 15.99 -18.24
CA GLU A 44 1.76 15.40 -19.48
C GLU A 44 3.08 14.65 -19.31
N ASP A 45 4.01 15.22 -18.52
CA ASP A 45 5.31 14.61 -18.22
C ASP A 45 5.13 13.37 -17.34
N VAL A 46 4.30 13.46 -16.30
CA VAL A 46 3.95 12.33 -15.43
C VAL A 46 3.27 11.22 -16.22
N LEU A 47 2.32 11.57 -17.10
CA LEU A 47 1.63 10.60 -17.95
C LEU A 47 2.60 9.88 -18.88
N SER A 48 3.55 10.59 -19.48
CA SER A 48 4.61 9.99 -20.30
C SER A 48 5.44 8.99 -19.48
N MET A 49 5.81 9.33 -18.24
CA MET A 49 6.59 8.44 -17.38
C MET A 49 5.84 7.16 -17.03
N VAL A 50 4.56 7.23 -16.66
CA VAL A 50 3.79 6.04 -16.23
C VAL A 50 3.28 5.18 -17.38
N THR A 51 3.38 5.65 -18.63
CA THR A 51 2.89 4.92 -19.82
C THR A 51 3.98 4.40 -20.73
N ASP A 52 5.25 4.77 -20.51
CA ASP A 52 6.39 4.30 -21.32
C ASP A 52 7.36 3.43 -20.50
N PRO A 53 7.08 2.13 -20.36
CA PRO A 53 7.94 1.20 -19.61
C PRO A 53 9.27 0.91 -20.33
N GLY A 54 9.43 1.31 -21.58
CA GLY A 54 10.69 1.17 -22.31
C GLY A 54 11.71 2.22 -21.89
N LEU A 55 11.26 3.36 -21.42
CA LEU A 55 12.12 4.48 -20.97
C LEU A 55 12.17 4.58 -19.44
N TRP A 56 11.06 4.29 -18.76
CA TRP A 56 10.91 4.45 -17.31
C TRP A 56 10.72 3.09 -16.63
N GLN A 57 11.50 2.84 -15.60
CA GLN A 57 11.54 1.57 -14.88
C GLN A 57 11.31 1.79 -13.39
N ASN A 58 10.81 0.74 -12.72
CA ASN A 58 10.54 0.72 -11.27
C ASN A 58 11.56 -0.15 -10.51
N GLY A 59 12.51 -0.78 -11.21
CA GLY A 59 13.40 -1.81 -10.67
C GLY A 59 14.30 -1.36 -9.53
N ASP A 60 14.50 -0.04 -9.38
CA ASP A 60 15.26 0.55 -8.26
C ASP A 60 14.38 0.87 -7.03
N GLY A 61 13.10 0.54 -7.09
CA GLY A 61 12.14 0.72 -5.99
C GLY A 61 11.31 2.01 -6.09
N PRO A 62 10.28 2.14 -5.24
CA PRO A 62 9.40 3.29 -5.22
C PRO A 62 10.02 4.47 -4.48
N GLY A 63 9.99 5.65 -5.12
CA GLY A 63 10.34 6.91 -4.48
C GLY A 63 11.83 7.08 -4.22
N VAL A 64 12.16 7.75 -3.12
CA VAL A 64 13.53 8.13 -2.73
C VAL A 64 14.33 7.01 -2.05
N PHE A 65 13.70 5.89 -1.79
CA PHE A 65 14.33 4.74 -1.13
C PHE A 65 14.65 3.67 -2.18
N HIS A 66 15.94 3.42 -2.39
CA HIS A 66 16.37 2.33 -3.26
C HIS A 66 16.01 0.98 -2.62
N GLN A 67 15.14 0.23 -3.27
CA GLN A 67 14.81 -1.14 -2.93
C GLN A 67 15.18 -2.06 -4.09
N VAL A 68 16.22 -2.85 -3.92
CA VAL A 68 16.64 -3.84 -4.91
C VAL A 68 15.76 -5.09 -4.77
N GLY A 69 15.28 -5.63 -5.88
CA GLY A 69 14.49 -6.87 -5.87
C GLY A 69 13.00 -6.65 -5.73
N GLY A 70 12.45 -5.84 -6.60
CA GLY A 70 11.06 -5.41 -6.57
C GLY A 70 10.01 -6.51 -6.68
N VAL A 71 8.89 -6.30 -5.97
CA VAL A 71 7.69 -7.11 -6.07
C VAL A 71 6.57 -6.22 -6.60
N LEU A 72 5.83 -6.70 -7.60
CA LEU A 72 4.71 -6.00 -8.23
C LEU A 72 5.09 -4.57 -8.67
N GLY A 73 4.58 -3.54 -7.99
CA GLY A 73 4.77 -2.14 -8.36
C GLY A 73 6.23 -1.65 -8.35
N SER A 74 7.15 -2.40 -7.75
CA SER A 74 8.58 -2.14 -7.78
C SER A 74 9.37 -3.12 -8.65
N ALA A 75 8.68 -3.89 -9.50
CA ALA A 75 9.28 -4.78 -10.49
C ALA A 75 8.99 -4.28 -11.91
N ASP A 76 9.89 -4.59 -12.84
CA ASP A 76 9.72 -4.34 -14.26
C ASP A 76 9.38 -5.63 -15.02
N ASP A 77 8.91 -5.49 -16.26
CA ASP A 77 8.69 -6.64 -17.14
C ASP A 77 10.03 -7.35 -17.47
N PRO A 78 10.07 -8.68 -17.52
CA PRO A 78 8.92 -9.60 -17.50
C PRO A 78 8.44 -10.04 -16.11
N ASP A 79 9.17 -9.71 -15.06
CA ASP A 79 8.88 -10.16 -13.69
C ASP A 79 7.58 -9.57 -13.14
N HIS A 80 7.35 -8.28 -13.35
CA HIS A 80 6.09 -7.63 -12.99
C HIS A 80 4.89 -8.37 -13.60
N ARG A 81 4.92 -8.65 -14.90
CA ARG A 81 3.83 -9.35 -15.58
C ARG A 81 3.60 -10.76 -15.04
N ARG A 82 4.67 -11.48 -14.72
CA ARG A 82 4.60 -12.82 -14.13
C ARG A 82 3.96 -12.79 -12.76
N GLN A 83 4.40 -11.89 -11.89
CA GLN A 83 3.87 -11.73 -10.53
C GLN A 83 2.40 -11.29 -10.55
N ARG A 84 2.08 -10.27 -11.36
CA ARG A 84 0.71 -9.77 -11.51
C ARG A 84 -0.27 -10.86 -11.98
N LYS A 85 0.17 -11.76 -12.87
CA LYS A 85 -0.65 -12.86 -13.36
C LYS A 85 -1.05 -13.83 -12.24
N VAL A 86 -0.20 -14.06 -11.26
CA VAL A 86 -0.52 -14.94 -10.12
C VAL A 86 -1.70 -14.40 -9.31
N LEU A 87 -1.75 -13.09 -9.12
CA LEU A 87 -2.81 -12.44 -8.34
C LEU A 87 -4.10 -12.17 -9.13
N GLN A 88 -4.04 -12.27 -10.46
CA GLN A 88 -5.14 -11.82 -11.35
C GLN A 88 -6.47 -12.50 -11.05
N ASP A 89 -6.45 -13.77 -10.67
CA ASP A 89 -7.67 -14.54 -10.41
C ASP A 89 -8.38 -14.07 -9.14
N GLY A 90 -7.66 -13.70 -8.10
CA GLY A 90 -8.21 -13.13 -6.86
C GLY A 90 -8.83 -11.74 -7.03
N PHE A 91 -8.48 -11.04 -8.11
CA PHE A 91 -8.99 -9.69 -8.41
C PHE A 91 -9.92 -9.63 -9.63
N ARG A 92 -10.48 -10.77 -10.05
CA ARG A 92 -11.51 -10.77 -11.11
C ARG A 92 -12.78 -10.05 -10.63
N PRO A 93 -13.52 -9.38 -11.54
CA PRO A 93 -14.77 -8.69 -11.16
C PRO A 93 -15.72 -9.56 -10.35
N ALA A 94 -15.93 -10.82 -10.75
CA ALA A 94 -16.81 -11.74 -10.04
C ALA A 94 -16.33 -12.05 -8.60
N THR A 95 -15.01 -12.15 -8.38
CA THR A 95 -14.43 -12.35 -7.04
C THR A 95 -14.64 -11.11 -6.18
N ILE A 96 -14.39 -9.93 -6.74
CA ILE A 96 -14.60 -8.65 -6.04
C ILE A 96 -16.08 -8.42 -5.74
N ASP A 97 -16.98 -8.70 -6.67
CA ASP A 97 -18.45 -8.59 -6.46
C ASP A 97 -18.92 -9.52 -5.35
N ALA A 98 -18.34 -10.73 -5.24
CA ALA A 98 -18.66 -11.67 -4.17
C ALA A 98 -18.22 -11.17 -2.78
N LEU A 99 -17.21 -10.31 -2.69
CA LEU A 99 -16.75 -9.70 -1.44
C LEU A 99 -17.66 -8.54 -0.97
N ALA A 100 -18.43 -7.92 -1.86
CA ALA A 100 -19.19 -6.70 -1.55
C ALA A 100 -20.07 -6.81 -0.30
N PRO A 101 -20.86 -7.89 -0.06
CA PRO A 101 -21.68 -8.03 1.15
C PRO A 101 -20.83 -8.09 2.42
N ARG A 102 -19.65 -8.71 2.34
CA ARG A 102 -18.75 -8.81 3.48
C ARG A 102 -18.07 -7.48 3.77
N VAL A 103 -17.62 -6.77 2.74
CA VAL A 103 -17.05 -5.41 2.85
C VAL A 103 -18.07 -4.45 3.48
N GLU A 104 -19.35 -4.52 3.06
CA GLU A 104 -20.43 -3.73 3.68
C GLU A 104 -20.60 -4.07 5.17
N THR A 105 -20.54 -5.34 5.53
CA THR A 105 -20.65 -5.79 6.93
C THR A 105 -19.48 -5.25 7.76
N ILE A 106 -18.25 -5.40 7.28
CA ILE A 106 -17.04 -4.85 7.95
C ILE A 106 -17.18 -3.34 8.16
N GLY A 107 -17.59 -2.62 7.12
CA GLY A 107 -17.79 -1.17 7.19
C GLY A 107 -18.81 -0.77 8.25
N ARG A 108 -19.94 -1.48 8.31
CA ARG A 108 -21.01 -1.23 9.30
C ARG A 108 -20.52 -1.53 10.72
N GLU A 109 -19.95 -2.70 10.95
CA GLU A 109 -19.42 -3.10 12.26
C GLU A 109 -18.34 -2.12 12.77
N LEU A 110 -17.44 -1.71 11.89
CA LEU A 110 -16.40 -0.75 12.23
C LEU A 110 -16.99 0.63 12.55
N TRP A 111 -17.97 1.09 11.76
CA TRP A 111 -18.68 2.35 12.00
C TRP A 111 -19.39 2.35 13.35
N GLU A 112 -20.19 1.33 13.61
CA GLU A 112 -20.92 1.18 14.87
C GLU A 112 -19.99 1.16 16.08
N ARG A 113 -18.88 0.44 15.98
CA ARG A 113 -17.88 0.37 17.06
C ARG A 113 -17.17 1.71 17.29
N SER A 114 -16.91 2.46 16.22
CA SER A 114 -16.10 3.69 16.27
C SER A 114 -16.90 4.93 16.65
N PHE A 115 -18.18 5.01 16.28
CA PHE A 115 -18.98 6.23 16.39
C PHE A 115 -20.30 6.04 17.14
N SER A 116 -20.55 4.90 17.79
CA SER A 116 -21.82 4.55 18.40
C SER A 116 -22.20 5.39 19.62
N ALA A 117 -21.24 5.95 20.36
CA ALA A 117 -21.52 6.61 21.63
C ALA A 117 -21.86 8.10 21.49
N ASP A 118 -21.06 8.88 20.74
CA ASP A 118 -21.17 10.33 20.69
C ASP A 118 -21.28 10.91 19.27
N GLY A 119 -21.15 10.07 18.23
CA GLY A 119 -21.22 10.47 16.82
C GLY A 119 -20.05 11.33 16.33
N GLU A 120 -19.06 11.57 17.18
CA GLU A 120 -17.89 12.39 16.88
C GLU A 120 -16.60 11.56 17.03
N GLY A 121 -15.60 11.85 16.19
CA GLY A 121 -14.29 11.19 16.27
C GLY A 121 -13.43 11.49 15.06
N ASP A 122 -12.16 11.11 15.16
CA ASP A 122 -11.24 11.18 14.03
C ASP A 122 -11.59 10.09 13.01
N PHE A 123 -12.27 10.49 11.94
CA PHE A 123 -12.72 9.60 10.88
C PHE A 123 -11.58 8.83 10.23
N VAL A 124 -10.43 9.48 10.03
CA VAL A 124 -9.26 8.84 9.40
C VAL A 124 -8.77 7.72 10.29
N ARG A 125 -8.51 8.01 11.55
CA ARG A 125 -7.95 7.07 12.51
C ARG A 125 -8.92 5.94 12.86
N LEU A 126 -10.21 6.25 13.01
CA LEU A 126 -11.20 5.31 13.51
C LEU A 126 -11.87 4.48 12.41
N PHE A 127 -11.86 4.96 11.16
CA PHE A 127 -12.56 4.31 10.06
C PHE A 127 -11.74 4.19 8.78
N ALA A 128 -11.32 5.32 8.18
CA ALA A 128 -10.75 5.30 6.84
C ALA A 128 -9.44 4.53 6.76
N PHE A 129 -8.65 4.51 7.81
CA PHE A 129 -7.38 3.79 7.90
C PHE A 129 -7.56 2.29 8.21
N PRO A 130 -8.28 1.88 9.28
CA PRO A 130 -8.44 0.45 9.61
C PRO A 130 -9.35 -0.32 8.64
N PHE A 131 -10.29 0.34 7.97
CA PHE A 131 -11.25 -0.33 7.10
C PHE A 131 -10.60 -1.13 5.96
N PRO A 132 -9.76 -0.55 5.09
CA PRO A 132 -9.09 -1.30 4.03
C PRO A 132 -8.12 -2.35 4.58
N ALA A 133 -7.44 -2.09 5.69
CA ALA A 133 -6.54 -3.07 6.31
C ALA A 133 -7.29 -4.33 6.77
N ILE A 134 -8.49 -4.18 7.36
CA ILE A 134 -9.34 -5.30 7.75
C ILE A 134 -9.80 -6.08 6.52
N VAL A 135 -10.23 -5.38 5.45
CA VAL A 135 -10.65 -6.03 4.20
C VAL A 135 -9.51 -6.83 3.58
N ILE A 136 -8.31 -6.27 3.49
CA ILE A 136 -7.13 -6.97 2.96
C ILE A 136 -6.76 -8.17 3.85
N ALA A 137 -6.77 -8.00 5.17
CA ALA A 137 -6.49 -9.08 6.10
C ALA A 137 -7.47 -10.26 5.90
N GLU A 138 -8.74 -9.97 5.66
CA GLU A 138 -9.75 -10.99 5.40
C GLU A 138 -9.55 -11.68 4.04
N MET A 139 -9.22 -10.92 2.99
CA MET A 139 -8.89 -11.48 1.68
C MET A 139 -7.65 -12.39 1.71
N LEU A 140 -6.70 -12.11 2.59
CA LEU A 140 -5.51 -12.93 2.83
C LEU A 140 -5.78 -14.11 3.78
N GLY A 141 -6.99 -14.27 4.30
CA GLY A 141 -7.32 -15.32 5.25
C GLY A 141 -6.65 -15.14 6.62
N VAL A 142 -6.28 -13.91 6.99
CA VAL A 142 -5.73 -13.61 8.32
C VAL A 142 -6.75 -13.93 9.39
N ARG A 143 -6.34 -14.75 10.37
CA ARG A 143 -7.22 -15.18 11.47
C ARG A 143 -7.70 -13.97 12.27
N PRO A 144 -8.93 -14.01 12.82
CA PRO A 144 -9.50 -12.90 13.58
C PRO A 144 -8.59 -12.37 14.70
N GLU A 145 -7.90 -13.27 15.40
CA GLU A 145 -6.97 -12.95 16.49
C GLU A 145 -5.69 -12.22 16.05
N ASP A 146 -5.30 -12.35 14.77
CA ASP A 146 -4.09 -11.72 14.21
C ASP A 146 -4.37 -10.40 13.49
N ARG A 147 -5.65 -10.05 13.27
CA ARG A 147 -6.04 -8.86 12.49
C ARG A 147 -5.58 -7.54 13.09
N ASP A 148 -5.62 -7.41 14.39
CA ASP A 148 -5.16 -6.19 15.07
C ASP A 148 -3.65 -6.00 14.88
N ARG A 149 -2.86 -7.08 14.95
CA ARG A 149 -1.43 -7.06 14.69
C ARG A 149 -1.11 -6.74 13.23
N PHE A 150 -1.84 -7.37 12.30
CA PHE A 150 -1.71 -7.08 10.88
C PHE A 150 -2.03 -5.62 10.57
N GLY A 151 -3.08 -5.06 11.17
CA GLY A 151 -3.42 -3.64 11.09
C GLY A 151 -2.29 -2.75 11.62
N GLN A 152 -1.74 -3.06 12.80
CA GLN A 152 -0.63 -2.30 13.38
C GLN A 152 0.61 -2.32 12.48
N TRP A 153 0.98 -3.46 11.92
CA TRP A 153 2.11 -3.53 10.98
C TRP A 153 1.85 -2.76 9.69
N SER A 154 0.62 -2.76 9.18
CA SER A 154 0.24 -1.94 8.03
C SER A 154 0.40 -0.45 8.33
N ASP A 155 -0.01 -0.01 9.52
CA ASP A 155 0.17 1.35 10.01
C ASP A 155 1.67 1.71 10.13
N ASP A 156 2.45 0.81 10.68
CA ASP A 156 3.90 0.98 10.89
C ASP A 156 4.64 1.15 9.55
N ILE A 157 4.24 0.40 8.50
CA ILE A 157 4.79 0.56 7.15
C ILE A 157 4.47 1.95 6.60
N VAL A 158 3.21 2.36 6.65
CA VAL A 158 2.78 3.67 6.11
C VAL A 158 3.47 4.81 6.86
N ASN A 159 3.48 4.76 8.19
CA ASN A 159 4.11 5.77 9.03
C ASN A 159 5.63 5.79 8.87
N GLY A 160 6.25 4.62 8.76
CA GLY A 160 7.69 4.49 8.56
C GLY A 160 8.15 5.04 7.20
N LEU A 161 7.41 4.75 6.14
CA LEU A 161 7.67 5.31 4.81
C LEU A 161 7.45 6.84 4.77
N GLY A 162 6.36 7.31 5.35
CA GLY A 162 6.06 8.75 5.42
C GLY A 162 7.02 9.54 6.31
N GLY A 163 7.46 8.96 7.42
CA GLY A 163 8.38 9.57 8.38
C GLY A 163 9.86 9.29 8.13
N GLY A 164 10.20 8.43 7.18
CA GLY A 164 11.59 8.03 6.91
C GLY A 164 12.19 7.05 7.94
N ASP A 165 11.37 6.42 8.78
CA ASP A 165 11.82 5.38 9.72
C ASP A 165 11.81 4.00 9.10
N LEU A 166 12.86 3.68 8.34
CA LEU A 166 12.99 2.38 7.66
C LEU A 166 13.08 1.19 8.63
N ARG A 167 13.51 1.39 9.88
CA ARG A 167 13.55 0.31 10.88
C ARG A 167 12.14 -0.09 11.31
N LEU A 168 11.21 0.88 11.34
CA LEU A 168 9.81 0.59 11.59
C LEU A 168 9.21 -0.26 10.47
N VAL A 169 9.49 0.12 9.22
CA VAL A 169 9.07 -0.63 8.02
C VAL A 169 9.63 -2.05 8.01
N GLU A 170 10.93 -2.21 8.31
CA GLU A 170 11.59 -3.52 8.33
C GLU A 170 10.95 -4.47 9.34
N ARG A 171 10.77 -4.03 10.60
CA ARG A 171 10.12 -4.85 11.64
C ARG A 171 8.67 -5.23 11.29
N ALA A 172 7.92 -4.28 10.71
CA ALA A 172 6.56 -4.53 10.29
C ALA A 172 6.50 -5.57 9.15
N ASN A 173 7.39 -5.46 8.17
CA ASN A 173 7.51 -6.44 7.09
C ASN A 173 7.90 -7.83 7.62
N GLU A 174 8.85 -7.93 8.54
CA GLU A 174 9.21 -9.21 9.18
C GLU A 174 7.99 -9.85 9.85
N GLY A 175 7.18 -9.05 10.55
CA GLY A 175 5.95 -9.53 11.19
C GLY A 175 4.91 -10.04 10.20
N ILE A 176 4.68 -9.30 9.11
CA ILE A 176 3.75 -9.69 8.05
C ILE A 176 4.25 -10.95 7.33
N HIS A 177 5.55 -11.03 7.00
CA HIS A 177 6.11 -12.22 6.35
C HIS A 177 5.96 -13.47 7.21
N ALA A 178 6.28 -13.39 8.51
CA ALA A 178 6.11 -14.50 9.42
C ALA A 178 4.64 -14.98 9.50
N LEU A 179 3.68 -14.05 9.56
CA LEU A 179 2.26 -14.38 9.54
C LEU A 179 1.83 -15.05 8.24
N ILE A 180 2.29 -14.55 7.09
CA ILE A 180 1.97 -15.16 5.78
C ILE A 180 2.60 -16.55 5.66
N ASP A 181 3.82 -16.73 6.11
CA ASP A 181 4.49 -18.05 6.10
C ASP A 181 3.70 -19.06 6.95
N ASP A 182 3.19 -18.68 8.12
CA ASP A 182 2.33 -19.51 8.96
C ASP A 182 1.02 -19.88 8.24
N LEU A 183 0.37 -18.92 7.58
CA LEU A 183 -0.85 -19.16 6.80
C LEU A 183 -0.59 -20.12 5.62
N VAL A 184 0.50 -19.91 4.89
CA VAL A 184 0.91 -20.81 3.79
C VAL A 184 1.17 -22.23 4.30
N ALA A 185 1.86 -22.37 5.43
CA ALA A 185 2.14 -23.67 6.03
C ALA A 185 0.84 -24.39 6.45
N GLU A 186 -0.11 -23.66 7.03
CA GLU A 186 -1.43 -24.16 7.38
C GLU A 186 -2.19 -24.68 6.14
N ARG A 187 -2.23 -23.87 5.05
CA ARG A 187 -2.91 -24.27 3.80
C ARG A 187 -2.28 -25.51 3.17
N ARG A 188 -0.95 -25.59 3.15
CA ARG A 188 -0.24 -26.78 2.66
C ARG A 188 -0.58 -28.04 3.46
N SER A 189 -0.63 -27.95 4.79
CA SER A 189 -1.00 -29.06 5.66
C SER A 189 -2.44 -29.55 5.42
N ILE A 190 -3.38 -28.61 5.17
CA ILE A 190 -4.76 -28.96 4.81
C ILE A 190 -4.79 -29.74 3.49
N LEU A 191 -4.11 -29.25 2.45
CA LEU A 191 -4.03 -29.90 1.15
C LEU A 191 -3.38 -31.30 1.23
N GLU A 192 -2.29 -31.46 1.98
CA GLU A 192 -1.60 -32.73 2.19
C GLU A 192 -2.47 -33.75 2.92
N SER A 193 -3.36 -33.30 3.80
CA SER A 193 -4.35 -34.16 4.48
C SER A 193 -5.58 -34.48 3.63
N GLY A 194 -5.68 -33.96 2.41
CA GLY A 194 -6.80 -34.15 1.49
C GLY A 194 -8.01 -33.26 1.81
N GLY A 195 -7.83 -32.21 2.60
CA GLY A 195 -8.83 -31.16 2.85
C GLY A 195 -8.85 -30.10 1.75
N GLU A 196 -9.87 -29.26 1.77
CA GLU A 196 -9.96 -28.08 0.92
C GLU A 196 -9.61 -26.85 1.78
N PRO A 197 -8.60 -26.04 1.38
CA PRO A 197 -8.32 -24.79 2.08
C PRO A 197 -9.43 -23.77 1.85
N ASN A 198 -9.41 -22.68 2.64
CA ASN A 198 -10.32 -21.58 2.40
C ASN A 198 -10.08 -20.95 1.02
N ASP A 199 -11.14 -20.36 0.46
CA ASP A 199 -11.05 -19.57 -0.78
C ASP A 199 -10.58 -18.15 -0.43
N ASP A 200 -9.28 -18.02 -0.17
CA ASP A 200 -8.58 -16.76 0.12
C ASP A 200 -7.37 -16.61 -0.82
N LEU A 201 -6.59 -15.54 -0.68
CA LEU A 201 -5.45 -15.24 -1.55
C LEU A 201 -4.14 -15.96 -1.17
N VAL A 202 -4.11 -16.71 -0.07
CA VAL A 202 -2.89 -17.41 0.41
C VAL A 202 -2.83 -18.86 -0.06
#